data_5af435724063890f78442ffbd3848006
#
_entry.id   5af435724063890f78442ffbd3848006
#
_cell.length_a   1.000
_cell.length_b   1.000
_cell.length_c   1.000
_cell.angle_alpha   90.00
_cell.angle_beta   90.00
_cell.angle_gamma   90.00
#
_symmetry.space_group_name_H-M   'P 1'
#
loop_
_entity.id
_entity.type
_entity.pdbx_description
1 polymer ?
#
loop_
_entity_poly.entity_id
_entity_poly.type
_entity_poly.pdbx_seq_one_letter_code
_entity_poly.pdbx_strand_id
1 'polypeptide(L)'
;MYSRWGAAFAISVLSLSGLVAGTVPASAGPPVVSCSFTPTAPDNPAARPVVSPPPVALAVGTMDVTFQFNYGPVTLRLNRGGAAPCGAQNMASLVLQRFYDQSQCWRLTDSARLGVLQCGDIVEVEKGGPGYQFPDEVDGTETYERGTVAMGNQGPGTNGSEFFIVHSFAHIPANYSVLGQVVSGMDVLDRMVATGITPTERGPLDGLPAEPVVINAARLG
;
A
#
# COMPACT_ATOMS: atom_id res chain seq x y z
N MET A 1 94.16 29.60 35.45
CA MET A 1 93.08 29.18 36.39
C MET A 1 91.88 30.06 36.20
N TYR A 2 90.86 29.64 35.55
CA TYR A 2 89.45 30.02 35.70
C TYR A 2 88.64 29.23 34.68
N SER A 3 87.89 28.26 35.18
CA SER A 3 86.92 27.42 34.46
C SER A 3 85.65 28.23 34.17
N ARG A 4 85.13 28.23 32.94
CA ARG A 4 83.84 28.77 32.60
C ARG A 4 82.92 27.65 32.13
N TRP A 5 81.93 27.36 32.90
CA TRP A 5 80.84 26.46 32.59
C TRP A 5 79.83 27.18 31.67
N GLY A 6 79.63 26.60 30.51
CA GLY A 6 78.50 27.05 29.60
C GLY A 6 77.30 26.17 29.82
N ALA A 7 76.19 26.78 30.21
CA ALA A 7 74.90 26.14 30.32
C ALA A 7 74.20 26.13 28.96
N ALA A 8 73.88 24.95 28.46
CA ALA A 8 73.08 24.79 27.25
C ALA A 8 71.61 24.78 27.63
N PHE A 9 70.85 25.74 27.07
CA PHE A 9 69.39 25.76 27.16
C PHE A 9 68.81 24.89 26.06
N ALA A 10 68.11 23.82 26.46
CA ALA A 10 67.32 22.99 25.56
C ALA A 10 65.93 23.62 25.36
N ILE A 11 65.63 24.03 24.14
CA ILE A 11 64.30 24.53 23.76
C ILE A 11 63.44 23.30 23.41
N SER A 12 62.47 23.00 24.25
CA SER A 12 61.46 21.95 23.95
C SER A 12 60.40 22.56 23.05
N VAL A 13 60.31 22.05 21.81
CA VAL A 13 59.25 22.38 20.86
C VAL A 13 58.03 21.51 21.21
N LEU A 14 56.98 22.12 21.77
CA LEU A 14 55.65 21.48 21.90
C LEU A 14 54.99 21.39 20.53
N SER A 15 54.90 20.17 19.98
CA SER A 15 54.09 19.91 18.83
C SER A 15 52.60 19.85 19.22
N LEU A 16 51.82 20.85 18.81
CA LEU A 16 50.34 20.84 18.88
C LEU A 16 49.84 19.83 17.87
N SER A 17 49.42 18.64 18.31
CA SER A 17 48.67 17.68 17.47
C SER A 17 47.25 18.19 17.34
N GLY A 18 46.89 18.76 16.20
CA GLY A 18 45.54 19.18 15.89
C GLY A 18 44.61 17.97 15.77
N LEU A 19 43.60 17.87 16.64
CA LEU A 19 42.47 16.95 16.44
C LEU A 19 41.68 17.42 15.22
N VAL A 20 41.78 16.68 14.12
CA VAL A 20 40.86 16.80 12.99
C VAL A 20 39.55 16.13 13.41
N ALA A 21 38.57 16.90 13.82
CA ALA A 21 37.20 16.42 14.04
C ALA A 21 36.64 16.02 12.67
N GLY A 22 36.65 14.72 12.38
CA GLY A 22 35.99 14.17 11.21
C GLY A 22 34.49 14.39 11.35
N THR A 23 33.89 15.20 10.47
CA THR A 23 32.44 15.31 10.35
C THR A 23 31.92 13.99 9.79
N VAL A 24 31.25 13.17 10.62
CA VAL A 24 30.50 12.00 10.16
C VAL A 24 29.34 12.53 9.32
N PRO A 25 29.22 12.16 8.03
CA PRO A 25 28.09 12.59 7.22
C PRO A 25 26.81 12.09 7.88
N ALA A 26 25.85 12.98 8.09
CA ALA A 26 24.53 12.59 8.56
C ALA A 26 23.93 11.63 7.53
N SER A 27 23.62 10.38 7.94
CA SER A 27 22.92 9.43 7.09
C SER A 27 21.54 10.00 6.79
N ALA A 28 21.24 10.24 5.50
CA ALA A 28 19.90 10.61 5.08
C ALA A 28 18.93 9.47 5.51
N GLY A 29 17.82 9.84 6.15
CA GLY A 29 16.76 8.90 6.47
C GLY A 29 16.19 8.24 5.19
N PRO A 30 15.39 7.18 5.34
CA PRO A 30 14.75 6.55 4.19
C PRO A 30 13.87 7.57 3.45
N PRO A 31 13.73 7.45 2.11
CA PRO A 31 12.86 8.34 1.34
C PRO A 31 11.41 8.22 1.81
N VAL A 32 10.75 9.37 1.92
CA VAL A 32 9.35 9.49 2.35
C VAL A 32 8.60 10.41 1.40
N VAL A 33 7.27 10.23 1.33
CA VAL A 33 6.34 11.11 0.62
C VAL A 33 5.26 11.62 1.56
N SER A 34 4.71 12.80 1.24
CA SER A 34 3.54 13.35 1.95
C SER A 34 2.27 12.74 1.39
N CYS A 35 1.37 12.31 2.28
CA CYS A 35 0.05 11.78 1.95
C CYS A 35 -1.02 12.71 2.54
N SER A 36 -2.14 12.87 1.83
CA SER A 36 -3.26 13.68 2.27
C SER A 36 -4.50 12.79 2.44
N PHE A 37 -4.93 12.59 3.68
CA PHE A 37 -6.15 11.84 4.01
C PHE A 37 -7.21 12.83 4.49
N THR A 38 -8.29 12.99 3.71
CA THR A 38 -9.36 13.95 3.98
C THR A 38 -10.59 13.22 4.48
N PRO A 39 -11.21 13.59 5.60
CA PRO A 39 -12.47 13.01 6.04
C PRO A 39 -13.54 13.07 4.94
N THR A 40 -14.33 12.01 4.80
CA THR A 40 -15.53 12.01 3.95
C THR A 40 -16.62 12.87 4.55
N ALA A 41 -17.66 13.17 3.76
CA ALA A 41 -18.82 13.92 4.24
C ALA A 41 -19.51 13.20 5.42
N PRO A 42 -20.19 13.93 6.33
CA PRO A 42 -20.81 13.32 7.52
C PRO A 42 -21.89 12.27 7.23
N ASP A 43 -22.48 12.27 6.04
CA ASP A 43 -23.44 11.28 5.57
C ASP A 43 -22.77 10.01 4.99
N ASN A 44 -21.44 10.00 4.88
CA ASN A 44 -20.64 8.85 4.51
C ASN A 44 -19.58 8.56 5.60
N PRO A 45 -19.99 8.15 6.80
CA PRO A 45 -19.08 7.87 7.90
C PRO A 45 -18.27 6.59 7.66
N ALA A 46 -17.22 6.40 8.45
CA ALA A 46 -16.49 5.14 8.47
C ALA A 46 -17.42 3.96 8.79
N ALA A 47 -17.38 2.91 7.98
CA ALA A 47 -18.16 1.68 8.19
C ALA A 47 -17.70 0.90 9.43
N ARG A 48 -16.44 1.13 9.85
CA ARG A 48 -15.84 0.58 11.06
C ARG A 48 -14.95 1.64 11.72
N PRO A 49 -14.81 1.60 13.05
CA PRO A 49 -13.89 2.52 13.74
C PRO A 49 -12.46 2.34 13.29
N VAL A 50 -11.93 3.32 12.56
CA VAL A 50 -10.54 3.38 12.12
C VAL A 50 -10.04 4.82 12.16
N VAL A 51 -8.73 4.98 12.27
CA VAL A 51 -8.06 6.27 12.13
C VAL A 51 -7.34 6.32 10.79
N SER A 52 -7.31 7.49 10.17
CA SER A 52 -6.54 7.71 8.94
C SER A 52 -5.06 7.44 9.18
N PRO A 53 -4.33 6.97 8.18
CA PRO A 53 -2.88 6.78 8.28
C PRO A 53 -2.15 8.09 8.58
N PRO A 54 -0.91 8.04 9.08
CA PRO A 54 -0.05 9.22 9.18
C PRO A 54 0.12 9.91 7.82
N PRO A 55 0.27 11.25 7.79
CA PRO A 55 0.38 12.01 6.54
C PRO A 55 1.76 11.89 5.86
N VAL A 56 2.54 10.89 6.24
CA VAL A 56 3.88 10.61 5.68
C VAL A 56 4.03 9.12 5.48
N ALA A 57 4.32 8.69 4.26
CA ALA A 57 4.56 7.30 3.91
C ALA A 57 6.03 7.05 3.54
N LEU A 58 6.54 5.85 3.88
CA LEU A 58 7.82 5.39 3.36
C LEU A 58 7.69 5.11 1.86
N ALA A 59 8.60 5.71 1.07
CA ALA A 59 8.67 5.53 -0.37
C ALA A 59 9.81 4.58 -0.77
N VAL A 60 9.96 3.47 -0.05
CA VAL A 60 11.02 2.47 -0.28
C VAL A 60 10.62 1.08 0.20
N GLY A 61 11.07 0.07 -0.53
CA GLY A 61 10.88 -1.34 -0.20
C GLY A 61 9.48 -1.87 -0.46
N THR A 62 9.23 -3.07 0.00
CA THR A 62 7.95 -3.77 -0.17
C THR A 62 7.40 -4.21 1.19
N MET A 63 6.14 -4.62 1.19
CA MET A 63 5.49 -5.19 2.36
C MET A 63 4.45 -6.21 1.92
N ASP A 64 4.45 -7.38 2.54
CA ASP A 64 3.48 -8.41 2.24
C ASP A 64 2.25 -8.27 3.12
N VAL A 65 1.08 -8.48 2.52
CA VAL A 65 -0.22 -8.55 3.19
C VAL A 65 -0.88 -9.85 2.78
N THR A 66 -1.27 -10.67 3.74
CA THR A 66 -1.99 -11.90 3.48
C THR A 66 -3.47 -11.76 3.86
N PHE A 67 -4.34 -11.90 2.88
CA PHE A 67 -5.78 -12.02 3.04
C PHE A 67 -6.16 -13.48 3.18
N GLN A 68 -6.77 -13.84 4.30
CA GLN A 68 -7.31 -15.17 4.57
C GLN A 68 -8.76 -15.22 4.08
N PHE A 69 -8.96 -15.62 2.83
CA PHE A 69 -10.29 -15.81 2.28
C PHE A 69 -10.90 -17.15 2.73
N ASN A 70 -12.22 -17.29 2.63
CA ASN A 70 -12.90 -18.58 2.81
C ASN A 70 -12.47 -19.66 1.79
N TYR A 71 -11.81 -19.27 0.70
CA TYR A 71 -11.21 -20.14 -0.33
C TYR A 71 -9.74 -20.49 -0.07
N GLY A 72 -9.09 -19.80 0.86
CA GLY A 72 -7.67 -19.95 1.18
C GLY A 72 -6.91 -18.61 1.22
N PRO A 73 -5.62 -18.63 1.50
CA PRO A 73 -4.80 -17.43 1.59
C PRO A 73 -4.43 -16.88 0.21
N VAL A 74 -4.45 -15.55 0.10
CA VAL A 74 -3.88 -14.80 -1.03
C VAL A 74 -2.92 -13.75 -0.43
N THR A 75 -1.66 -13.77 -0.86
CA THR A 75 -0.65 -12.83 -0.39
C THR A 75 -0.34 -11.80 -1.46
N LEU A 76 -0.49 -10.55 -1.10
CA LEU A 76 -0.19 -9.38 -1.91
C LEU A 76 1.16 -8.81 -1.47
N ARG A 77 2.02 -8.48 -2.41
CA ARG A 77 3.23 -7.68 -2.15
C ARG A 77 2.97 -6.24 -2.54
N LEU A 78 2.82 -5.38 -1.55
CA LEU A 78 2.67 -3.94 -1.75
C LEU A 78 4.03 -3.32 -2.02
N ASN A 79 4.12 -2.49 -3.05
CA ASN A 79 5.35 -1.80 -3.44
C ASN A 79 5.35 -0.35 -2.90
N ARG A 80 5.95 -0.14 -1.74
CA ARG A 80 6.10 1.20 -1.14
C ARG A 80 7.07 2.10 -1.90
N GLY A 81 8.02 1.50 -2.63
CA GLY A 81 8.96 2.24 -3.49
C GLY A 81 8.44 2.47 -4.90
N GLY A 82 7.19 2.06 -5.19
CA GLY A 82 6.55 2.23 -6.49
C GLY A 82 5.77 3.54 -6.61
N ALA A 83 4.80 3.53 -7.51
CA ALA A 83 4.01 4.73 -7.84
C ALA A 83 3.02 5.13 -6.73
N ALA A 84 2.59 4.20 -5.85
CA ALA A 84 1.52 4.44 -4.89
C ALA A 84 1.91 4.16 -3.42
N PRO A 85 2.90 4.86 -2.85
CA PRO A 85 3.30 4.67 -1.45
C PRO A 85 2.20 5.04 -0.43
N CYS A 86 1.37 6.04 -0.68
CA CYS A 86 0.26 6.41 0.19
C CYS A 86 -0.84 5.33 0.17
N GLY A 87 -1.16 4.78 -0.99
CA GLY A 87 -2.09 3.66 -1.13
C GLY A 87 -1.59 2.39 -0.41
N ALA A 88 -0.31 2.07 -0.56
CA ALA A 88 0.32 0.94 0.13
C ALA A 88 0.29 1.13 1.67
N GLN A 89 0.58 2.34 2.17
CA GLN A 89 0.47 2.67 3.58
C GLN A 89 -0.98 2.60 4.07
N ASN A 90 -1.93 3.10 3.27
CA ASN A 90 -3.35 3.04 3.59
C ASN A 90 -3.82 1.60 3.76
N MET A 91 -3.57 0.73 2.80
CA MET A 91 -3.93 -0.69 2.90
C MET A 91 -3.32 -1.34 4.14
N ALA A 92 -2.02 -1.12 4.41
CA ALA A 92 -1.36 -1.63 5.60
C ALA A 92 -2.00 -1.14 6.91
N SER A 93 -2.34 0.15 6.98
CA SER A 93 -3.02 0.74 8.13
C SER A 93 -4.39 0.11 8.37
N LEU A 94 -5.17 -0.07 7.32
CA LEU A 94 -6.49 -0.72 7.41
C LEU A 94 -6.39 -2.19 7.83
N VAL A 95 -5.37 -2.91 7.35
CA VAL A 95 -5.07 -4.29 7.77
C VAL A 95 -4.71 -4.35 9.25
N LEU A 96 -3.83 -3.47 9.74
CA LEU A 96 -3.47 -3.39 11.15
C LEU A 96 -4.68 -3.10 12.05
N GLN A 97 -5.61 -2.28 11.57
CA GLN A 97 -6.84 -1.93 12.27
C GLN A 97 -7.98 -2.95 12.06
N ARG A 98 -7.70 -4.07 11.39
CA ARG A 98 -8.65 -5.14 11.09
C ARG A 98 -9.90 -4.69 10.32
N PHE A 99 -9.75 -3.64 9.53
CA PHE A 99 -10.85 -3.07 8.77
C PHE A 99 -11.47 -4.09 7.80
N TYR A 100 -10.64 -4.92 7.16
CA TYR A 100 -11.08 -5.92 6.19
C TYR A 100 -11.56 -7.24 6.82
N ASP A 101 -11.31 -7.48 8.12
CA ASP A 101 -11.70 -8.75 8.77
C ASP A 101 -13.22 -8.95 8.70
N GLN A 102 -13.66 -10.16 8.37
CA GLN A 102 -15.08 -10.51 8.25
C GLN A 102 -15.85 -9.60 7.29
N SER A 103 -15.24 -9.25 6.15
CA SER A 103 -15.89 -8.50 5.05
C SER A 103 -16.04 -9.38 3.82
N GLN A 104 -16.89 -8.97 2.90
CA GLN A 104 -17.16 -9.68 1.66
C GLN A 104 -16.62 -8.87 0.46
N CYS A 105 -16.21 -9.58 -0.60
CA CYS A 105 -15.95 -8.97 -1.90
C CYS A 105 -17.26 -8.91 -2.68
N TRP A 106 -17.68 -7.71 -3.04
CA TRP A 106 -19.02 -7.47 -3.55
C TRP A 106 -19.13 -7.42 -5.07
N ARG A 107 -18.01 -7.51 -5.78
CA ARG A 107 -18.03 -7.43 -7.24
C ARG A 107 -17.01 -8.37 -7.85
N LEU A 108 -17.46 -9.14 -8.82
CA LEU A 108 -16.66 -9.97 -9.72
C LEU A 108 -17.01 -9.60 -11.15
N THR A 109 -15.99 -9.35 -11.96
CA THR A 109 -16.18 -9.16 -13.41
C THR A 109 -15.34 -10.16 -14.17
N ASP A 110 -15.87 -10.66 -15.30
CA ASP A 110 -15.15 -11.61 -16.18
C ASP A 110 -15.52 -11.32 -17.64
N SER A 111 -15.38 -10.06 -18.05
CA SER A 111 -15.65 -9.62 -19.42
C SER A 111 -14.38 -9.59 -20.26
N ALA A 112 -14.54 -9.44 -21.59
CA ALA A 112 -13.39 -9.30 -22.50
C ALA A 112 -12.53 -8.04 -22.28
N ARG A 113 -12.90 -7.15 -21.37
CA ARG A 113 -12.16 -5.92 -21.03
C ARG A 113 -11.75 -5.83 -19.57
N LEU A 114 -12.47 -6.52 -18.69
CA LEU A 114 -12.30 -6.36 -17.26
C LEU A 114 -12.53 -7.72 -16.57
N GLY A 115 -11.47 -8.26 -16.00
CA GLY A 115 -11.47 -9.48 -15.22
C GLY A 115 -10.87 -9.20 -13.84
N VAL A 116 -11.71 -8.72 -12.89
CA VAL A 116 -11.28 -8.33 -11.55
C VAL A 116 -12.21 -8.86 -10.46
N LEU A 117 -11.63 -9.15 -9.30
CA LEU A 117 -12.34 -9.30 -8.03
C LEU A 117 -12.15 -8.01 -7.22
N GLN A 118 -13.24 -7.32 -6.87
CA GLN A 118 -13.23 -6.08 -6.11
C GLN A 118 -13.70 -6.34 -4.68
N CYS A 119 -12.93 -5.82 -3.73
CA CYS A 119 -13.12 -5.99 -2.30
C CYS A 119 -12.86 -4.65 -1.57
N GLY A 120 -13.08 -4.62 -0.27
CA GLY A 120 -12.71 -3.49 0.57
C GLY A 120 -13.85 -2.56 0.94
N ASP A 121 -14.97 -2.69 0.27
CA ASP A 121 -16.24 -2.11 0.72
C ASP A 121 -16.85 -3.02 1.80
N ILE A 122 -17.25 -2.46 2.93
CA ILE A 122 -17.69 -3.26 4.08
C ILE A 122 -19.18 -3.59 4.01
N VAL A 123 -19.98 -2.72 3.45
CA VAL A 123 -21.46 -2.84 3.46
C VAL A 123 -21.97 -3.53 2.19
N GLU A 124 -21.64 -2.96 1.04
CA GLU A 124 -21.94 -3.46 -0.30
C GLU A 124 -21.03 -2.74 -1.30
N VAL A 125 -21.11 -3.07 -2.59
CA VAL A 125 -20.31 -2.44 -3.62
C VAL A 125 -20.41 -0.90 -3.55
N GLU A 126 -19.27 -0.23 -3.56
CA GLU A 126 -19.14 1.23 -3.49
C GLU A 126 -19.67 1.86 -2.17
N LYS A 127 -19.87 1.03 -1.11
CA LYS A 127 -20.33 1.51 0.19
C LYS A 127 -19.57 0.88 1.37
N GLY A 128 -19.34 1.68 2.38
CA GLY A 128 -18.71 1.22 3.61
C GLY A 128 -17.20 1.42 3.65
N GLY A 129 -16.75 2.57 3.22
CA GLY A 129 -15.35 2.99 3.28
C GLY A 129 -14.85 3.34 4.69
N PRO A 130 -13.61 3.81 4.82
CA PRO A 130 -12.94 4.06 6.09
C PRO A 130 -13.28 5.43 6.70
N GLY A 131 -14.18 6.21 6.10
CA GLY A 131 -14.56 7.55 6.55
C GLY A 131 -13.56 8.66 6.19
N TYR A 132 -12.62 8.34 5.33
CA TYR A 132 -11.69 9.29 4.71
C TYR A 132 -11.39 8.86 3.27
N GLN A 133 -10.85 9.79 2.50
CA GLN A 133 -10.41 9.59 1.13
C GLN A 133 -9.04 10.24 0.89
N PHE A 134 -8.35 9.80 -0.17
CA PHE A 134 -7.06 10.34 -0.55
C PHE A 134 -6.89 10.37 -2.08
N PRO A 135 -6.02 11.27 -2.60
CA PRO A 135 -5.77 11.42 -4.04
C PRO A 135 -5.27 10.15 -4.72
N ASP A 136 -5.52 10.07 -6.02
CA ASP A 136 -4.91 9.04 -6.86
C ASP A 136 -3.39 9.25 -6.97
N GLU A 137 -2.66 8.15 -6.95
CA GLU A 137 -1.22 8.10 -7.18
C GLU A 137 -1.00 7.40 -8.53
N VAL A 138 -1.17 8.15 -9.60
CA VAL A 138 -1.07 7.67 -11.00
C VAL A 138 -0.26 8.65 -11.84
N ASP A 139 0.46 8.15 -12.85
CA ASP A 139 1.20 8.96 -13.80
C ASP A 139 0.70 8.78 -15.26
N GLY A 140 -0.31 7.94 -15.47
CA GLY A 140 -0.93 7.65 -16.76
C GLY A 140 -0.26 6.50 -17.51
N THR A 141 0.70 5.82 -16.90
CA THR A 141 1.40 4.65 -17.49
C THR A 141 0.98 3.32 -16.88
N GLU A 142 0.04 3.34 -15.92
CA GLU A 142 -0.41 2.16 -15.21
C GLU A 142 -0.99 1.10 -16.15
N THR A 143 -0.58 -0.14 -15.92
CA THR A 143 -1.13 -1.33 -16.59
C THR A 143 -1.67 -2.29 -15.55
N TYR A 144 -2.70 -3.05 -15.92
CA TYR A 144 -3.43 -3.90 -15.00
C TYR A 144 -3.44 -5.35 -15.50
N GLU A 145 -2.25 -5.93 -15.49
CA GLU A 145 -2.03 -7.33 -15.87
C GLU A 145 -2.52 -8.28 -14.77
N ARG A 146 -2.67 -9.57 -15.12
CA ARG A 146 -3.02 -10.60 -14.14
C ARG A 146 -2.13 -10.56 -12.91
N GLY A 147 -2.73 -10.54 -11.74
CA GLY A 147 -2.08 -10.45 -10.44
C GLY A 147 -1.89 -9.02 -9.94
N THR A 148 -2.13 -7.99 -10.76
CA THR A 148 -2.07 -6.59 -10.29
C THR A 148 -3.11 -6.36 -9.19
N VAL A 149 -2.69 -5.62 -8.16
CA VAL A 149 -3.55 -5.11 -7.09
C VAL A 149 -3.55 -3.60 -7.17
N ALA A 150 -4.73 -3.00 -7.29
CA ALA A 150 -4.88 -1.54 -7.38
C ALA A 150 -6.05 -1.05 -6.52
N MET A 151 -6.03 0.25 -6.18
CA MET A 151 -7.16 0.89 -5.51
C MET A 151 -8.39 0.91 -6.43
N GLY A 152 -9.55 0.64 -5.85
CA GLY A 152 -10.82 1.06 -6.43
C GLY A 152 -11.17 2.47 -5.96
N ASN A 153 -11.92 3.20 -6.76
CA ASN A 153 -12.41 4.53 -6.41
C ASN A 153 -13.74 4.83 -7.13
N GLN A 154 -14.44 5.85 -6.67
CA GLN A 154 -15.71 6.34 -7.22
C GLN A 154 -15.53 7.66 -7.98
N GLY A 155 -14.37 7.83 -8.60
CA GLY A 155 -13.94 9.02 -9.31
C GLY A 155 -12.61 9.57 -8.80
N PRO A 156 -12.04 10.54 -9.49
CA PRO A 156 -10.73 11.07 -9.14
C PRO A 156 -10.63 11.53 -7.68
N GLY A 157 -9.58 11.09 -6.99
CA GLY A 157 -9.27 11.51 -5.61
C GLY A 157 -10.16 10.89 -4.53
N THR A 158 -10.93 9.85 -4.84
CA THR A 158 -11.84 9.19 -3.87
C THR A 158 -11.35 7.82 -3.39
N ASN A 159 -10.04 7.57 -3.44
CA ASN A 159 -9.47 6.35 -2.87
C ASN A 159 -9.81 6.24 -1.38
N GLY A 160 -10.22 5.05 -0.95
CA GLY A 160 -10.57 4.77 0.45
C GLY A 160 -10.04 3.41 0.88
N SER A 161 -10.94 2.44 1.06
CA SER A 161 -10.60 1.05 1.38
C SER A 161 -10.79 0.09 0.21
N GLU A 162 -11.52 0.50 -0.82
CA GLU A 162 -11.82 -0.31 -1.98
C GLU A 162 -10.54 -0.66 -2.76
N PHE A 163 -10.40 -1.92 -3.16
CA PHE A 163 -9.32 -2.39 -4.01
C PHE A 163 -9.81 -3.51 -4.92
N PHE A 164 -9.08 -3.73 -6.00
CA PHE A 164 -9.34 -4.87 -6.86
C PHE A 164 -8.07 -5.69 -7.14
N ILE A 165 -8.28 -6.97 -7.39
CA ILE A 165 -7.24 -7.91 -7.84
C ILE A 165 -7.59 -8.35 -9.25
N VAL A 166 -6.67 -8.18 -10.17
CA VAL A 166 -6.84 -8.60 -11.57
C VAL A 166 -6.63 -10.10 -11.67
N HIS A 167 -7.69 -10.85 -11.99
CA HIS A 167 -7.60 -12.29 -12.13
C HIS A 167 -7.23 -12.75 -13.56
N SER A 168 -7.47 -11.89 -14.57
CA SER A 168 -7.09 -12.15 -15.95
C SER A 168 -6.38 -10.95 -16.57
N PHE A 169 -7.08 -9.87 -16.84
CA PHE A 169 -6.56 -8.60 -17.34
C PHE A 169 -7.59 -7.49 -17.08
N ALA A 170 -7.15 -6.22 -17.17
CA ALA A 170 -8.07 -5.09 -17.15
C ALA A 170 -7.61 -4.01 -18.14
N HIS A 171 -8.37 -3.87 -19.24
CA HIS A 171 -8.16 -2.83 -20.25
C HIS A 171 -9.00 -1.59 -19.88
N ILE A 172 -8.57 -0.90 -18.84
CA ILE A 172 -9.19 0.30 -18.29
C ILE A 172 -8.20 1.47 -18.35
N PRO A 173 -8.66 2.72 -18.28
CA PRO A 173 -7.76 3.87 -18.20
C PRO A 173 -6.81 3.79 -16.99
N ALA A 174 -5.62 4.37 -17.13
CA ALA A 174 -4.59 4.44 -16.10
C ALA A 174 -4.96 5.44 -14.99
N ASN A 175 -6.08 5.21 -14.30
CA ASN A 175 -6.67 6.09 -13.29
C ASN A 175 -6.72 5.43 -11.89
N TYR A 176 -6.16 4.24 -11.74
CA TYR A 176 -6.24 3.48 -10.49
C TYR A 176 -4.83 3.22 -9.95
N SER A 177 -4.59 3.68 -8.73
CA SER A 177 -3.28 3.57 -8.07
C SER A 177 -2.86 2.12 -7.88
N VAL A 178 -1.78 1.68 -8.54
CA VAL A 178 -1.26 0.32 -8.46
C VAL A 178 -0.48 0.15 -7.15
N LEU A 179 -1.01 -0.69 -6.25
CA LEU A 179 -0.42 -0.96 -4.94
C LEU A 179 0.70 -2.00 -4.99
N GLY A 180 0.60 -2.95 -5.93
CA GLY A 180 1.53 -4.07 -6.03
C GLY A 180 0.94 -5.26 -6.77
N GLN A 181 1.34 -6.46 -6.37
CA GLN A 181 0.97 -7.70 -7.06
C GLN A 181 0.69 -8.85 -6.09
N VAL A 182 -0.14 -9.80 -6.53
CA VAL A 182 -0.27 -11.10 -5.88
C VAL A 182 1.03 -11.88 -6.04
N VAL A 183 1.62 -12.32 -4.94
CA VAL A 183 2.84 -13.15 -4.92
C VAL A 183 2.57 -14.59 -4.53
N SER A 184 1.40 -14.88 -3.99
CA SER A 184 0.94 -16.24 -3.68
C SER A 184 -0.58 -16.30 -3.66
N GLY A 185 -1.17 -17.43 -4.09
CA GLY A 185 -2.62 -17.66 -4.04
C GLY A 185 -3.38 -17.24 -5.29
N MET A 186 -2.73 -17.10 -6.45
CA MET A 186 -3.44 -16.89 -7.72
C MET A 186 -4.38 -18.04 -8.07
N ASP A 187 -4.04 -19.27 -7.69
CA ASP A 187 -4.91 -20.45 -7.81
C ASP A 187 -6.15 -20.36 -6.89
N VAL A 188 -6.00 -19.72 -5.72
CA VAL A 188 -7.12 -19.43 -4.81
C VAL A 188 -8.09 -18.45 -5.49
N LEU A 189 -7.55 -17.39 -6.10
CA LEU A 189 -8.34 -16.41 -6.85
C LEU A 189 -9.06 -17.08 -8.03
N ASP A 190 -8.38 -17.97 -8.78
CA ASP A 190 -9.00 -18.71 -9.88
C ASP A 190 -10.18 -19.57 -9.40
N ARG A 191 -10.09 -20.19 -8.23
CA ARG A 191 -11.21 -20.94 -7.63
C ARG A 191 -12.40 -20.06 -7.27
N MET A 192 -12.15 -18.83 -6.78
CA MET A 192 -13.23 -17.85 -6.52
C MET A 192 -13.93 -17.47 -7.83
N VAL A 193 -13.16 -17.15 -8.88
CA VAL A 193 -13.68 -16.78 -10.20
C VAL A 193 -14.48 -17.93 -10.84
N ALA A 194 -14.01 -19.16 -10.68
CA ALA A 194 -14.65 -20.35 -11.24
C ALA A 194 -16.05 -20.62 -10.68
N THR A 195 -16.44 -20.04 -9.55
CA THR A 195 -17.81 -20.14 -9.04
C THR A 195 -18.82 -19.39 -9.91
N GLY A 196 -18.35 -18.43 -10.72
CA GLY A 196 -19.15 -17.64 -11.64
C GLY A 196 -19.68 -16.35 -11.01
N ILE A 197 -20.56 -15.69 -11.75
CA ILE A 197 -21.12 -14.39 -11.44
C ILE A 197 -22.63 -14.51 -11.33
N THR A 198 -23.21 -13.98 -10.26
CA THR A 198 -24.62 -13.63 -10.18
C THR A 198 -24.80 -12.26 -10.84
N PRO A 199 -25.44 -12.18 -12.00
CA PRO A 199 -25.58 -10.93 -12.74
C PRO A 199 -26.30 -9.84 -11.94
N THR A 200 -25.90 -8.60 -12.22
CA THR A 200 -26.59 -7.41 -11.74
C THR A 200 -27.04 -6.55 -12.91
N GLU A 201 -27.59 -5.37 -12.65
CA GLU A 201 -27.92 -4.38 -13.68
C GLU A 201 -26.71 -3.93 -14.52
N ARG A 202 -25.47 -4.19 -14.02
CA ARG A 202 -24.22 -3.92 -14.74
C ARG A 202 -23.96 -4.90 -15.88
N GLY A 203 -24.68 -6.03 -15.90
CA GLY A 203 -24.61 -7.02 -16.99
C GLY A 203 -24.28 -8.44 -16.55
N PRO A 204 -24.29 -9.39 -17.49
CA PRO A 204 -24.13 -10.80 -17.17
C PRO A 204 -22.72 -11.20 -16.72
N LEU A 205 -21.70 -10.36 -16.98
CA LEU A 205 -20.29 -10.59 -16.65
C LEU A 205 -19.78 -9.53 -15.66
N ASP A 206 -20.67 -8.85 -14.96
CA ASP A 206 -20.36 -7.85 -13.92
C ASP A 206 -21.44 -7.90 -12.84
N GLY A 207 -21.10 -8.51 -11.71
CA GLY A 207 -22.06 -8.71 -10.64
C GLY A 207 -21.41 -9.21 -9.36
N LEU A 208 -22.20 -9.86 -8.53
CA LEU A 208 -21.71 -10.51 -7.32
C LEU A 208 -20.99 -11.81 -7.68
N PRO A 209 -19.95 -12.23 -6.94
CA PRO A 209 -19.51 -13.63 -6.97
C PRO A 209 -20.72 -14.53 -6.70
N ALA A 210 -20.90 -15.59 -7.51
CA ALA A 210 -22.06 -16.51 -7.37
C ALA A 210 -22.06 -17.20 -6.00
N GLU A 211 -20.88 -17.49 -5.48
CA GLU A 211 -20.69 -17.94 -4.10
C GLU A 211 -19.97 -16.84 -3.30
N PRO A 212 -20.34 -16.58 -2.05
CA PRO A 212 -19.73 -15.53 -1.25
C PRO A 212 -18.21 -15.64 -1.13
N VAL A 213 -17.50 -14.58 -1.47
CA VAL A 213 -16.05 -14.45 -1.25
C VAL A 213 -15.84 -13.58 -0.01
N VAL A 214 -15.42 -14.23 1.09
CA VAL A 214 -15.30 -13.58 2.40
C VAL A 214 -13.84 -13.48 2.81
N ILE A 215 -13.42 -12.30 3.22
CA ILE A 215 -12.14 -12.05 3.89
C ILE A 215 -12.33 -12.37 5.38
N ASN A 216 -11.91 -13.55 5.82
CA ASN A 216 -11.97 -13.92 7.24
C ASN A 216 -11.03 -13.05 8.08
N ALA A 217 -9.85 -12.74 7.55
CA ALA A 217 -8.86 -11.89 8.19
C ALA A 217 -7.85 -11.36 7.17
N ALA A 218 -7.25 -10.21 7.45
CA ALA A 218 -6.08 -9.70 6.74
C ALA A 218 -4.94 -9.41 7.73
N ARG A 219 -3.71 -9.80 7.39
CA ARG A 219 -2.53 -9.65 8.28
C ARG A 219 -1.32 -9.17 7.47
N LEU A 220 -0.47 -8.36 8.12
CA LEU A 220 0.88 -8.07 7.60
C LEU A 220 1.77 -9.30 7.77
N GLY A 221 2.61 -9.57 6.76
CA GLY A 221 3.62 -10.63 6.75
C GLY A 221 4.98 -10.15 7.21
#